data_5d6d70c2471929d622ea972b1d3e1859
#
_entry.id   5d6d70c2471929d622ea972b1d3e1859
#
_cell.length_a   1.000
_cell.length_b   1.000
_cell.length_c   1.000
_cell.angle_alpha   90.00
_cell.angle_beta   90.00
_cell.angle_gamma   90.00
#
_symmetry.space_group_name_H-M   'P 1'
#
loop_
_entity.id
_entity.type
_entity.pdbx_description
1 polymer ?
#
loop_
_entity_poly.entity_id
_entity_poly.type
_entity_poly.pdbx_seq_one_letter_code
_entity_poly.pdbx_strand_id
1 'polypeptide(L)'
;MEIDRRVTRRYEVTDEDARLWQRGKGELVRLRTWDIFERFLPRSGQLLDVGGGPGTHAAHLAAQGYEVTLVDPVPQHIDLAAQRAGGGPKPEFKTRLGAAAELPADDASVDAVLLLGPLYHLVDRVDRLAALHEAHRVLRPGGRILAEAICRHAWVLDATAKGLLGSPAIWDDFQHNIDTGLSQDPASMADGAFWAYFHRPDELRAELADSGLDDIGLVAVEGFAWLLGDLEARMANPEPLLRAVRLTETEPSMLGCSAHVIGIATRR
;
A
#
# COMPACT_ATOMS: atom_id res chain seq x y z
N MET A 1 10.69 -16.66 -4.41
CA MET A 1 11.18 -15.47 -5.15
C MET A 1 11.96 -14.61 -4.17
N GLU A 2 13.23 -14.32 -4.47
CA GLU A 2 14.07 -13.48 -3.60
C GLU A 2 13.65 -12.01 -3.84
N ILE A 3 13.36 -11.28 -2.76
CA ILE A 3 13.05 -9.85 -2.87
C ILE A 3 14.30 -9.11 -3.32
N ASP A 4 14.12 -8.15 -4.22
CA ASP A 4 15.23 -7.33 -4.70
C ASP A 4 15.93 -6.68 -3.51
N ARG A 5 17.25 -6.90 -3.39
CA ARG A 5 18.09 -6.37 -2.31
C ARG A 5 18.01 -4.84 -2.18
N ARG A 6 17.65 -4.14 -3.26
CA ARG A 6 17.45 -2.68 -3.25
C ARG A 6 16.26 -2.29 -2.38
N VAL A 7 15.17 -3.08 -2.40
CA VAL A 7 13.98 -2.87 -1.56
C VAL A 7 14.34 -3.11 -0.08
N THR A 8 14.96 -4.23 0.23
CA THR A 8 15.35 -4.58 1.61
C THR A 8 16.26 -3.53 2.23
N ARG A 9 17.28 -3.09 1.47
CA ARG A 9 18.26 -2.10 1.94
C ARG A 9 17.65 -0.72 2.21
N ARG A 10 16.63 -0.33 1.47
CA ARG A 10 15.88 0.90 1.76
C ARG A 10 15.21 0.83 3.13
N TYR A 11 14.56 -0.29 3.43
CA TYR A 11 13.83 -0.47 4.69
C TYR A 11 14.74 -0.70 5.90
N GLU A 12 16.02 -1.03 5.71
CA GLU A 12 17.01 -1.04 6.79
C GLU A 12 17.36 0.38 7.30
N VAL A 13 17.11 1.42 6.47
CA VAL A 13 17.49 2.81 6.79
C VAL A 13 16.30 3.77 6.92
N THR A 14 15.09 3.34 6.54
CA THR A 14 13.88 4.17 6.55
C THR A 14 12.94 3.72 7.68
N ASP A 15 12.54 4.64 8.55
CA ASP A 15 11.53 4.40 9.56
C ASP A 15 10.13 4.60 8.95
N GLU A 16 9.58 3.52 8.38
CA GLU A 16 8.24 3.54 7.76
C GLU A 16 7.13 3.76 8.79
N ASP A 17 7.33 3.35 10.04
CA ASP A 17 6.38 3.61 11.09
C ASP A 17 6.27 5.10 11.40
N ALA A 18 7.40 5.77 11.59
CA ALA A 18 7.44 7.20 11.83
C ALA A 18 6.75 7.99 10.71
N ARG A 19 6.84 7.51 9.45
CA ARG A 19 6.19 8.15 8.29
C ARG A 19 4.67 8.26 8.45
N LEU A 20 4.00 7.22 8.91
CA LEU A 20 2.54 7.21 9.09
C LEU A 20 2.07 8.07 10.29
N TRP A 21 2.97 8.38 11.22
CA TRP A 21 2.69 9.22 12.38
C TRP A 21 3.11 10.68 12.19
N GLN A 22 3.76 11.01 11.07
CA GLN A 22 4.06 12.40 10.75
C GLN A 22 2.78 13.21 10.52
N ARG A 23 2.72 14.42 11.07
CA ARG A 23 1.62 15.35 10.82
C ARG A 23 1.50 15.69 9.34
N GLY A 24 0.29 16.00 8.92
CA GLY A 24 0.00 16.32 7.54
C GLY A 24 -0.15 15.07 6.68
N LYS A 25 0.80 14.79 5.78
CA LYS A 25 0.66 13.70 4.78
C LYS A 25 0.56 12.31 5.42
N GLY A 26 1.42 11.97 6.36
CA GLY A 26 1.40 10.67 7.03
C GLY A 26 0.08 10.42 7.78
N GLU A 27 -0.36 11.42 8.53
CA GLU A 27 -1.63 11.38 9.25
C GLU A 27 -2.83 11.26 8.30
N LEU A 28 -2.83 11.97 7.17
CA LEU A 28 -3.88 11.87 6.15
C LEU A 28 -3.93 10.45 5.58
N VAL A 29 -2.79 9.88 5.16
CA VAL A 29 -2.70 8.51 4.65
C VAL A 29 -3.27 7.53 5.66
N ARG A 30 -2.80 7.58 6.90
CA ARG A 30 -3.23 6.68 7.98
C ARG A 30 -4.73 6.76 8.24
N LEU A 31 -5.28 7.96 8.43
CA LEU A 31 -6.72 8.14 8.70
C LEU A 31 -7.58 7.68 7.52
N ARG A 32 -7.16 7.97 6.29
CA ARG A 32 -7.88 7.54 5.09
C ARG A 32 -7.81 6.02 4.90
N THR A 33 -6.66 5.40 5.12
CA THR A 33 -6.51 3.94 5.04
C THR A 33 -7.43 3.26 6.06
N TRP A 34 -7.48 3.75 7.30
CA TRP A 34 -8.35 3.19 8.33
C TRP A 34 -9.84 3.40 8.04
N ASP A 35 -10.23 4.56 7.48
CA ASP A 35 -11.58 4.79 6.98
C ASP A 35 -11.97 3.80 5.86
N ILE A 36 -11.04 3.49 4.95
CA ILE A 36 -11.24 2.49 3.90
C ILE A 36 -11.39 1.09 4.52
N PHE A 37 -10.60 0.73 5.52
CA PHE A 37 -10.74 -0.54 6.24
C PHE A 37 -12.13 -0.68 6.86
N GLU A 38 -12.59 0.32 7.60
CA GLU A 38 -13.90 0.30 8.24
C GLU A 38 -15.06 0.05 7.27
N ARG A 39 -14.96 0.57 6.05
CA ARG A 39 -16.02 0.47 5.04
C ARG A 39 -15.96 -0.78 4.18
N PHE A 40 -14.77 -1.30 3.93
CA PHE A 40 -14.59 -2.34 2.92
C PHE A 40 -14.12 -3.68 3.47
N LEU A 41 -13.54 -3.75 4.65
CA LEU A 41 -13.24 -5.05 5.28
C LEU A 41 -14.53 -5.72 5.80
N PRO A 42 -14.55 -7.06 5.90
CA PRO A 42 -15.61 -7.76 6.62
C PRO A 42 -15.60 -7.31 8.09
N ARG A 43 -16.73 -7.38 8.79
CA ARG A 43 -16.86 -6.88 10.18
C ARG A 43 -15.95 -7.59 11.20
N SER A 44 -15.49 -8.78 10.89
CA SER A 44 -14.58 -9.60 11.69
C SER A 44 -14.02 -10.73 10.83
N GLY A 45 -13.01 -11.43 11.29
CA GLY A 45 -12.48 -12.62 10.62
C GLY A 45 -10.96 -12.68 10.66
N GLN A 46 -10.43 -13.64 9.89
CA GLN A 46 -9.00 -13.87 9.73
C GLN A 46 -8.46 -12.99 8.60
N LEU A 47 -7.38 -12.28 8.87
CA LEU A 47 -6.82 -11.30 7.96
C LEU A 47 -5.32 -11.50 7.80
N LEU A 48 -4.83 -11.44 6.56
CA LEU A 48 -3.40 -11.34 6.27
C LEU A 48 -3.03 -9.88 5.95
N ASP A 49 -2.06 -9.33 6.68
CA ASP A 49 -1.42 -8.04 6.39
C ASP A 49 -0.06 -8.32 5.74
N VAL A 50 -0.02 -8.31 4.40
CA VAL A 50 1.12 -8.71 3.60
C VAL A 50 1.97 -7.51 3.24
N GLY A 51 3.25 -7.55 3.61
CA GLY A 51 4.15 -6.40 3.57
C GLY A 51 3.79 -5.40 4.68
N GLY A 52 3.29 -5.89 5.83
CA GLY A 52 2.77 -5.08 6.92
C GLY A 52 3.82 -4.27 7.69
N GLY A 53 5.10 -4.41 7.33
CA GLY A 53 6.19 -3.67 7.94
C GLY A 53 6.24 -3.83 9.46
N PRO A 54 6.45 -2.74 10.23
CA PRO A 54 6.45 -2.75 11.69
C PRO A 54 5.08 -2.99 12.35
N GLY A 55 4.01 -3.26 11.59
CA GLY A 55 2.72 -3.71 12.09
C GLY A 55 1.74 -2.62 12.54
N THR A 56 1.83 -1.40 12.02
CA THR A 56 0.91 -0.31 12.38
C THR A 56 -0.54 -0.64 12.03
N HIS A 57 -0.80 -1.18 10.83
CA HIS A 57 -2.14 -1.58 10.41
C HIS A 57 -2.58 -2.87 11.11
N ALA A 58 -1.68 -3.85 11.28
CA ALA A 58 -1.96 -5.08 12.00
C ALA A 58 -2.42 -4.81 13.44
N ALA A 59 -1.72 -3.94 14.18
CA ALA A 59 -2.10 -3.57 15.54
C ALA A 59 -3.46 -2.86 15.60
N HIS A 60 -3.72 -1.94 14.67
CA HIS A 60 -5.00 -1.24 14.58
C HIS A 60 -6.16 -2.22 14.36
N LEU A 61 -6.01 -3.18 13.44
CA LEU A 61 -7.04 -4.16 13.12
C LEU A 61 -7.22 -5.20 14.22
N ALA A 62 -6.14 -5.64 14.87
CA ALA A 62 -6.21 -6.52 16.02
C ALA A 62 -6.97 -5.88 17.19
N ALA A 63 -6.76 -4.59 17.44
CA ALA A 63 -7.51 -3.83 18.43
C ALA A 63 -9.01 -3.73 18.12
N GLN A 64 -9.40 -3.87 16.83
CA GLN A 64 -10.79 -3.94 16.40
C GLN A 64 -11.38 -5.36 16.43
N GLY A 65 -10.59 -6.36 16.83
CA GLY A 65 -11.04 -7.74 17.01
C GLY A 65 -10.83 -8.67 15.81
N TYR A 66 -10.03 -8.26 14.81
CA TYR A 66 -9.61 -9.17 13.74
C TYR A 66 -8.51 -10.13 14.21
N GLU A 67 -8.52 -11.35 13.70
CA GLU A 67 -7.42 -12.28 13.84
C GLU A 67 -6.36 -12.01 12.77
N VAL A 68 -5.41 -11.14 13.07
CA VAL A 68 -4.42 -10.69 12.07
C VAL A 68 -3.18 -11.57 12.09
N THR A 69 -2.71 -11.95 10.90
CA THR A 69 -1.35 -12.46 10.67
C THR A 69 -0.63 -11.50 9.74
N LEU A 70 0.42 -10.88 10.25
CA LEU A 70 1.32 -10.04 9.47
C LEU A 70 2.38 -10.91 8.80
N VAL A 71 2.58 -10.69 7.51
CA VAL A 71 3.62 -11.34 6.69
C VAL A 71 4.51 -10.25 6.12
N ASP A 72 5.82 -10.32 6.37
CA ASP A 72 6.78 -9.37 5.82
C ASP A 72 8.08 -10.09 5.47
N PRO A 73 8.76 -9.72 4.38
CA PRO A 73 10.00 -10.35 3.96
C PRO A 73 11.25 -9.84 4.68
N VAL A 74 11.14 -8.71 5.40
CA VAL A 74 12.26 -8.07 6.09
C VAL A 74 12.31 -8.55 7.55
N PRO A 75 13.36 -9.29 7.97
CA PRO A 75 13.44 -9.82 9.33
C PRO A 75 13.32 -8.74 10.41
N GLN A 76 13.93 -7.58 10.21
CA GLN A 76 13.85 -6.46 11.15
C GLN A 76 12.41 -5.96 11.33
N HIS A 77 11.59 -5.94 10.27
CA HIS A 77 10.17 -5.60 10.37
C HIS A 77 9.40 -6.62 11.20
N ILE A 78 9.69 -7.91 11.03
CA ILE A 78 9.09 -8.98 11.82
C ILE A 78 9.42 -8.82 13.30
N ASP A 79 10.67 -8.49 13.64
CA ASP A 79 11.09 -8.25 15.03
C ASP A 79 10.35 -7.05 15.65
N LEU A 80 10.24 -5.94 14.92
CA LEU A 80 9.51 -4.75 15.35
C LEU A 80 8.01 -5.02 15.49
N ALA A 81 7.41 -5.72 14.53
CA ALA A 81 6.01 -6.11 14.58
C ALA A 81 5.70 -7.06 15.74
N ALA A 82 6.59 -8.02 16.04
CA ALA A 82 6.45 -8.92 17.18
C ALA A 82 6.54 -8.18 18.52
N GLN A 83 7.42 -7.19 18.64
CA GLN A 83 7.48 -6.31 19.80
C GLN A 83 6.17 -5.51 19.98
N ARG A 84 5.64 -4.95 18.88
CA ARG A 84 4.37 -4.22 18.86
C ARG A 84 3.19 -5.11 19.25
N ALA A 85 3.17 -6.37 18.78
CA ALA A 85 2.16 -7.36 19.15
C ALA A 85 2.21 -7.80 20.63
N GLY A 86 3.16 -7.29 21.42
CA GLY A 86 3.24 -7.57 22.86
C GLY A 86 4.15 -8.71 23.25
N GLY A 87 4.85 -9.39 22.32
CA GLY A 87 5.96 -10.35 22.55
C GLY A 87 5.68 -11.52 23.50
N GLY A 88 4.45 -11.69 23.95
CA GLY A 88 4.03 -12.67 24.94
C GLY A 88 3.47 -13.97 24.34
N PRO A 89 3.03 -14.92 25.17
CA PRO A 89 2.46 -16.20 24.70
C PRO A 89 1.10 -16.03 23.98
N LYS A 90 0.44 -14.88 24.12
CA LYS A 90 -0.76 -14.50 23.34
C LYS A 90 -0.55 -13.11 22.76
N PRO A 91 0.19 -12.98 21.66
CA PRO A 91 0.35 -11.71 20.97
C PRO A 91 -0.99 -11.22 20.41
N GLU A 92 -1.18 -9.90 20.34
CA GLU A 92 -2.38 -9.29 19.77
C GLU A 92 -2.58 -9.66 18.30
N PHE A 93 -1.49 -9.87 17.55
CA PHE A 93 -1.47 -10.42 16.19
C PHE A 93 -0.24 -11.30 15.97
N LYS A 94 -0.31 -12.17 14.97
CA LYS A 94 0.79 -13.07 14.61
C LYS A 94 1.72 -12.43 13.58
N THR A 95 3.00 -12.80 13.61
CA THR A 95 4.00 -12.38 12.61
C THR A 95 4.62 -13.60 11.92
N ARG A 96 4.88 -13.47 10.62
CA ARG A 96 5.51 -14.50 9.79
C ARG A 96 6.50 -13.87 8.81
N LEU A 97 7.68 -14.40 8.71
CA LEU A 97 8.59 -14.09 7.62
C LEU A 97 8.07 -14.75 6.35
N GLY A 98 7.92 -13.98 5.27
CA GLY A 98 7.39 -14.49 4.00
C GLY A 98 7.27 -13.42 2.94
N ALA A 99 7.03 -13.84 1.70
CA ALA A 99 6.87 -12.98 0.54
C ALA A 99 5.44 -13.02 -0.02
N ALA A 100 5.02 -11.96 -0.70
CA ALA A 100 3.67 -11.85 -1.26
C ALA A 100 3.34 -12.93 -2.31
N ALA A 101 4.35 -13.47 -3.02
CA ALA A 101 4.18 -14.51 -4.02
C ALA A 101 4.18 -15.95 -3.47
N GLU A 102 4.35 -16.12 -2.14
CA GLU A 102 4.30 -17.41 -1.46
C GLU A 102 3.81 -17.18 -0.01
N LEU A 103 2.51 -17.05 0.13
CA LEU A 103 1.90 -16.72 1.42
C LEU A 103 1.86 -17.94 2.35
N PRO A 104 2.29 -17.82 3.62
CA PRO A 104 2.28 -18.90 4.60
C PRO A 104 0.87 -19.14 5.18
N ALA A 105 -0.09 -19.40 4.31
CA ALA A 105 -1.48 -19.67 4.64
C ALA A 105 -2.06 -20.73 3.69
N ASP A 106 -2.99 -21.52 4.20
CA ASP A 106 -3.69 -22.54 3.43
C ASP A 106 -4.65 -21.91 2.40
N ASP A 107 -5.05 -22.70 1.39
CA ASP A 107 -6.05 -22.29 0.42
C ASP A 107 -7.38 -21.97 1.13
N ALA A 108 -8.05 -20.91 0.72
CA ALA A 108 -9.36 -20.51 1.22
C ALA A 108 -9.42 -20.45 2.76
N SER A 109 -8.39 -19.88 3.41
CA SER A 109 -8.24 -19.87 4.87
C SER A 109 -8.50 -18.51 5.52
N VAL A 110 -8.49 -17.41 4.75
CA VAL A 110 -8.66 -16.05 5.30
C VAL A 110 -9.84 -15.31 4.69
N ASP A 111 -10.38 -14.36 5.45
CA ASP A 111 -11.54 -13.56 5.07
C ASP A 111 -11.13 -12.27 4.35
N ALA A 112 -9.90 -11.77 4.61
CA ALA A 112 -9.35 -10.63 3.89
C ALA A 112 -7.82 -10.70 3.76
N VAL A 113 -7.30 -10.05 2.70
CA VAL A 113 -5.88 -9.84 2.45
C VAL A 113 -5.63 -8.36 2.22
N LEU A 114 -4.67 -7.80 2.94
CA LEU A 114 -4.11 -6.48 2.69
C LEU A 114 -2.78 -6.64 1.96
N LEU A 115 -2.63 -5.93 0.83
CA LEU A 115 -1.42 -5.81 0.02
C LEU A 115 -1.10 -4.31 -0.12
N LEU A 116 -0.71 -3.65 0.99
CA LEU A 116 -0.57 -2.18 1.03
C LEU A 116 0.89 -1.69 0.86
N GLY A 117 1.73 -2.52 0.31
CA GLY A 117 3.14 -2.19 0.07
C GLY A 117 3.74 -3.01 -1.06
N PRO A 118 3.50 -4.32 -1.10
CA PRO A 118 4.21 -5.22 -1.99
C PRO A 118 4.08 -4.89 -3.47
N LEU A 119 2.89 -4.52 -3.98
CA LEU A 119 2.67 -4.39 -5.43
C LEU A 119 3.58 -3.37 -6.09
N TYR A 120 3.79 -2.21 -5.49
CA TYR A 120 4.64 -1.21 -6.12
C TYR A 120 6.14 -1.53 -6.00
N HIS A 121 6.55 -2.47 -5.14
CA HIS A 121 7.92 -2.97 -5.08
C HIS A 121 8.17 -4.16 -6.04
N LEU A 122 7.14 -4.77 -6.57
CA LEU A 122 7.21 -5.80 -7.60
C LEU A 122 7.14 -5.13 -8.97
N VAL A 123 8.30 -4.70 -9.49
CA VAL A 123 8.36 -3.90 -10.72
C VAL A 123 7.96 -4.67 -11.97
N ASP A 124 8.18 -5.98 -12.00
CA ASP A 124 7.75 -6.84 -13.08
C ASP A 124 6.28 -7.26 -12.90
N ARG A 125 5.49 -7.14 -13.97
CA ARG A 125 4.07 -7.49 -13.94
C ARG A 125 3.83 -8.96 -13.57
N VAL A 126 4.70 -9.86 -14.00
CA VAL A 126 4.60 -11.29 -13.68
C VAL A 126 4.66 -11.53 -12.17
N ASP A 127 5.51 -10.79 -11.46
CA ASP A 127 5.65 -10.90 -10.01
C ASP A 127 4.45 -10.29 -9.27
N ARG A 128 3.90 -9.18 -9.78
CA ARG A 128 2.66 -8.60 -9.24
C ARG A 128 1.48 -9.55 -9.38
N LEU A 129 1.34 -10.17 -10.56
CA LEU A 129 0.30 -11.17 -10.78
C LEU A 129 0.50 -12.42 -9.90
N ALA A 130 1.74 -12.86 -9.66
CA ALA A 130 2.01 -13.96 -8.74
C ALA A 130 1.56 -13.63 -7.31
N ALA A 131 1.82 -12.41 -6.82
CA ALA A 131 1.35 -11.96 -5.51
C ALA A 131 -0.19 -11.87 -5.43
N LEU A 132 -0.84 -11.39 -6.49
CA LEU A 132 -2.31 -11.32 -6.56
C LEU A 132 -2.96 -12.70 -6.66
N HIS A 133 -2.37 -13.65 -7.40
CA HIS A 133 -2.82 -15.05 -7.45
C HIS A 133 -2.68 -15.73 -6.08
N GLU A 134 -1.60 -15.48 -5.34
CA GLU A 134 -1.45 -15.99 -3.98
C GLU A 134 -2.50 -15.40 -3.03
N ALA A 135 -2.76 -14.09 -3.12
CA ALA A 135 -3.85 -13.47 -2.37
C ALA A 135 -5.20 -14.10 -2.72
N HIS A 136 -5.47 -14.33 -4.02
CA HIS A 136 -6.67 -15.05 -4.46
C HIS A 136 -6.71 -16.47 -3.89
N ARG A 137 -5.62 -17.25 -3.91
CA ARG A 137 -5.55 -18.63 -3.39
C ARG A 137 -5.96 -18.71 -1.93
N VAL A 138 -5.43 -17.83 -1.08
CA VAL A 138 -5.65 -17.89 0.37
C VAL A 138 -6.99 -17.32 0.81
N LEU A 139 -7.61 -16.42 0.03
CA LEU A 139 -8.93 -15.87 0.32
C LEU A 139 -10.01 -16.97 0.26
N ARG A 140 -10.95 -16.95 1.17
CA ARG A 140 -12.20 -17.74 1.08
C ARG A 140 -13.07 -17.20 -0.06
N PRO A 141 -13.98 -18.03 -0.64
CA PRO A 141 -15.05 -17.49 -1.47
C PRO A 141 -15.81 -16.38 -0.73
N GLY A 142 -15.99 -15.23 -1.37
CA GLY A 142 -16.54 -14.01 -0.76
C GLY A 142 -15.53 -13.18 0.03
N GLY A 143 -14.31 -13.65 0.21
CA GLY A 143 -13.23 -12.91 0.86
C GLY A 143 -12.74 -11.72 0.04
N ARG A 144 -12.19 -10.71 0.70
CA ARG A 144 -11.82 -9.44 0.07
C ARG A 144 -10.31 -9.19 0.07
N ILE A 145 -9.83 -8.58 -1.00
CA ILE A 145 -8.49 -8.00 -1.08
C ILE A 145 -8.57 -6.49 -1.12
N LEU A 146 -7.64 -5.84 -0.42
CA LEU A 146 -7.31 -4.43 -0.54
C LEU A 146 -5.86 -4.34 -1.00
N ALA A 147 -5.64 -3.91 -2.25
CA ALA A 147 -4.33 -3.87 -2.89
C ALA A 147 -3.97 -2.43 -3.25
N GLU A 148 -2.89 -1.91 -2.65
CA GLU A 148 -2.47 -0.52 -2.86
C GLU A 148 -1.44 -0.41 -3.97
N ALA A 149 -1.56 0.65 -4.75
CA ALA A 149 -0.59 1.07 -5.75
C ALA A 149 -0.27 2.55 -5.62
N ILE A 150 0.97 2.93 -5.95
CA ILE A 150 1.35 4.34 -6.15
C ILE A 150 0.85 4.77 -7.53
N CYS A 151 0.17 5.92 -7.59
CA CYS A 151 -0.34 6.44 -8.86
C CYS A 151 0.80 6.94 -9.76
N ARG A 152 0.66 6.69 -11.09
CA ARG A 152 1.64 7.03 -12.13
C ARG A 152 2.15 8.47 -12.06
N HIS A 153 1.29 9.42 -11.73
CA HIS A 153 1.60 10.83 -11.71
C HIS A 153 2.04 11.35 -10.33
N ALA A 154 2.09 10.50 -9.30
CA ALA A 154 2.37 10.91 -7.94
C ALA A 154 3.71 11.62 -7.81
N TRP A 155 4.74 11.19 -8.53
CA TRP A 155 6.06 11.79 -8.43
C TRP A 155 6.11 13.22 -8.98
N VAL A 156 5.57 13.46 -10.18
CA VAL A 156 5.53 14.81 -10.76
C VAL A 156 4.66 15.75 -9.92
N LEU A 157 3.56 15.26 -9.36
CA LEU A 157 2.70 16.03 -8.48
C LEU A 157 3.39 16.37 -7.15
N ASP A 158 4.10 15.41 -6.54
CA ASP A 158 4.87 15.65 -5.31
C ASP A 158 6.00 16.67 -5.51
N ALA A 159 6.76 16.52 -6.58
CA ALA A 159 7.82 17.46 -6.93
C ALA A 159 7.27 18.87 -7.20
N THR A 160 6.09 18.96 -7.84
CA THR A 160 5.41 20.24 -8.07
C THR A 160 4.99 20.87 -6.74
N ALA A 161 4.36 20.11 -5.85
CA ALA A 161 3.93 20.60 -4.54
C ALA A 161 5.11 21.03 -3.64
N LYS A 162 6.28 20.41 -3.82
CA LYS A 162 7.52 20.73 -3.11
C LYS A 162 8.36 21.82 -3.77
N GLY A 163 7.98 22.33 -4.95
CA GLY A 163 8.75 23.33 -5.68
C GLY A 163 10.07 22.83 -6.27
N LEU A 164 10.17 21.53 -6.60
CA LEU A 164 11.41 20.88 -7.04
C LEU A 164 11.62 20.88 -8.57
N LEU A 165 10.77 21.57 -9.34
CA LEU A 165 10.80 21.54 -10.81
C LEU A 165 11.98 22.28 -11.47
N GLY A 166 12.85 22.91 -10.69
CA GLY A 166 13.96 23.72 -11.20
C GLY A 166 15.18 22.93 -11.71
N SER A 167 15.27 21.64 -11.46
CA SER A 167 16.38 20.81 -11.93
C SER A 167 16.09 20.23 -13.32
N PRO A 168 16.94 20.46 -14.34
CA PRO A 168 16.71 19.86 -15.67
C PRO A 168 16.69 18.33 -15.67
N ALA A 169 17.51 17.69 -14.84
CA ALA A 169 17.61 16.23 -14.79
C ALA A 169 16.31 15.53 -14.33
N ILE A 170 15.48 16.21 -13.53
CA ILE A 170 14.23 15.61 -13.01
C ILE A 170 13.20 15.36 -14.12
N TRP A 171 13.28 16.10 -15.25
CA TRP A 171 12.32 15.95 -16.35
C TRP A 171 12.50 14.66 -17.13
N ASP A 172 13.73 14.20 -17.31
CA ASP A 172 14.01 12.90 -17.95
C ASP A 172 13.50 11.76 -17.07
N ASP A 173 13.69 11.85 -15.75
CA ASP A 173 13.14 10.88 -14.79
C ASP A 173 11.61 10.87 -14.78
N PHE A 174 10.97 12.04 -14.83
CA PHE A 174 9.51 12.11 -14.95
C PHE A 174 9.01 11.47 -16.23
N GLN A 175 9.63 11.80 -17.37
CA GLN A 175 9.24 11.21 -18.65
C GLN A 175 9.40 9.69 -18.63
N HIS A 176 10.53 9.19 -18.13
CA HIS A 176 10.76 7.75 -17.96
C HIS A 176 9.66 7.10 -17.09
N ASN A 177 9.34 7.70 -15.93
CA ASN A 177 8.29 7.18 -15.06
C ASN A 177 6.90 7.19 -15.74
N ILE A 178 6.55 8.27 -16.44
CA ILE A 178 5.27 8.39 -17.17
C ILE A 178 5.15 7.32 -18.26
N ASP A 179 6.23 7.07 -18.99
CA ASP A 179 6.24 6.13 -20.13
C ASP A 179 6.26 4.67 -19.67
N THR A 180 7.07 4.35 -18.65
CA THR A 180 7.36 2.96 -18.24
C THR A 180 6.63 2.52 -16.96
N GLY A 181 6.28 3.45 -16.08
CA GLY A 181 5.82 3.18 -14.71
C GLY A 181 6.94 3.00 -13.69
N LEU A 182 8.18 2.86 -14.11
CA LEU A 182 9.31 2.68 -13.20
C LEU A 182 9.69 4.00 -12.55
N SER A 183 10.02 3.98 -11.25
CA SER A 183 10.42 5.18 -10.52
C SER A 183 11.72 5.78 -11.01
N GLN A 184 12.62 4.97 -11.56
CA GLN A 184 13.92 5.39 -12.11
C GLN A 184 14.37 4.41 -13.21
N ASP A 185 15.32 4.86 -14.04
CA ASP A 185 16.04 3.94 -14.92
C ASP A 185 16.97 3.04 -14.09
N PRO A 186 16.86 1.71 -14.21
CA PRO A 186 17.74 0.78 -13.50
C PRO A 186 19.23 1.04 -13.70
N ALA A 187 19.62 1.59 -14.85
CA ALA A 187 21.03 1.89 -15.16
C ALA A 187 21.58 3.11 -14.41
N SER A 188 20.69 4.01 -13.95
CA SER A 188 21.07 5.26 -13.24
C SER A 188 20.85 5.19 -11.73
N MET A 189 20.32 4.07 -11.21
CA MET A 189 19.93 3.96 -9.80
C MET A 189 21.13 3.98 -8.85
N ALA A 190 21.09 4.92 -7.89
CA ALA A 190 21.95 4.88 -6.72
C ALA A 190 21.52 3.80 -5.72
N ASP A 191 22.46 3.31 -4.91
CA ASP A 191 22.17 2.41 -3.79
C ASP A 191 21.16 3.03 -2.82
N GLY A 192 20.08 2.29 -2.52
CA GLY A 192 19.02 2.73 -1.61
C GLY A 192 17.98 3.66 -2.24
N ALA A 193 18.00 3.87 -3.55
CA ALA A 193 16.96 4.59 -4.27
C ALA A 193 15.60 3.91 -4.16
N PHE A 194 14.52 4.67 -4.35
CA PHE A 194 13.15 4.16 -4.30
C PHE A 194 12.83 3.40 -5.60
N TRP A 195 13.01 2.09 -5.58
CA TRP A 195 12.69 1.21 -6.69
C TRP A 195 11.24 0.76 -6.61
N ALA A 196 10.40 1.26 -7.53
CA ALA A 196 8.97 0.98 -7.50
C ALA A 196 8.35 1.11 -8.90
N TYR A 197 7.22 0.41 -9.08
CA TYR A 197 6.32 0.56 -10.21
C TYR A 197 5.13 1.44 -9.81
N PHE A 198 4.88 2.47 -10.58
CA PHE A 198 3.78 3.42 -10.40
C PHE A 198 2.67 3.06 -11.37
N HIS A 199 1.49 2.76 -10.87
CA HIS A 199 0.36 2.29 -11.65
C HIS A 199 -0.49 3.43 -12.24
N ARG A 200 -1.04 3.20 -13.41
CA ARG A 200 -2.29 3.86 -13.77
C ARG A 200 -3.43 3.14 -13.07
N PRO A 201 -4.52 3.83 -12.69
CA PRO A 201 -5.65 3.16 -12.03
C PRO A 201 -6.25 2.01 -12.82
N ASP A 202 -6.29 2.11 -14.16
CA ASP A 202 -6.77 1.06 -15.05
C ASP A 202 -5.83 -0.15 -15.13
N GLU A 203 -4.51 0.04 -14.99
CA GLU A 203 -3.54 -1.05 -14.89
C GLU A 203 -3.77 -1.89 -13.63
N LEU A 204 -3.96 -1.24 -12.47
CA LEU A 204 -4.27 -1.94 -11.22
C LEU A 204 -5.58 -2.74 -11.34
N ARG A 205 -6.62 -2.13 -11.94
CA ARG A 205 -7.89 -2.80 -12.19
C ARG A 205 -7.71 -4.05 -13.07
N ALA A 206 -6.92 -3.93 -14.14
CA ALA A 206 -6.66 -5.04 -15.06
C ALA A 206 -5.88 -6.17 -14.36
N GLU A 207 -4.86 -5.85 -13.53
CA GLU A 207 -4.09 -6.86 -12.81
C GLU A 207 -4.93 -7.63 -11.79
N LEU A 208 -5.85 -6.95 -11.09
CA LEU A 208 -6.81 -7.61 -10.19
C LEU A 208 -7.74 -8.55 -10.97
N ALA A 209 -8.27 -8.11 -12.13
CA ALA A 209 -9.13 -8.94 -12.96
C ALA A 209 -8.38 -10.15 -13.54
N ASP A 210 -7.17 -9.96 -14.05
CA ASP A 210 -6.34 -11.02 -14.61
C ASP A 210 -5.93 -12.08 -13.56
N SER A 211 -6.01 -11.72 -12.27
CA SER A 211 -5.76 -12.63 -11.15
C SER A 211 -7.00 -13.41 -10.70
N GLY A 212 -8.12 -13.31 -11.42
CA GLY A 212 -9.36 -14.02 -11.11
C GLY A 212 -10.20 -13.38 -9.99
N LEU A 213 -9.92 -12.12 -9.66
CA LEU A 213 -10.69 -11.35 -8.70
C LEU A 213 -11.83 -10.59 -9.38
N ASP A 214 -12.96 -10.46 -8.69
CA ASP A 214 -14.19 -9.88 -9.17
C ASP A 214 -14.62 -8.65 -8.36
N ASP A 215 -15.69 -7.98 -8.79
CA ASP A 215 -16.32 -6.83 -8.10
C ASP A 215 -15.31 -5.70 -7.79
N ILE A 216 -14.44 -5.39 -8.77
CA ILE A 216 -13.29 -4.51 -8.59
C ILE A 216 -13.70 -3.05 -8.51
N GLY A 217 -13.50 -2.44 -7.34
CA GLY A 217 -13.57 -1.01 -7.08
C GLY A 217 -12.18 -0.40 -6.92
N LEU A 218 -12.03 0.89 -7.24
CA LEU A 218 -10.82 1.65 -6.96
C LEU A 218 -11.17 2.83 -6.08
N VAL A 219 -10.36 3.09 -5.05
CA VAL A 219 -10.55 4.16 -4.07
C VAL A 219 -9.25 4.93 -3.89
N ALA A 220 -9.29 6.24 -4.11
CA ALA A 220 -8.15 7.12 -3.82
C ALA A 220 -7.93 7.24 -2.32
N VAL A 221 -6.70 7.10 -1.86
CA VAL A 221 -6.35 7.24 -0.44
C VAL A 221 -6.37 8.71 -0.05
N GLU A 222 -5.44 9.50 -0.53
CA GLU A 222 -5.31 10.92 -0.18
C GLU A 222 -6.18 11.83 -1.05
N GLY A 223 -6.57 11.35 -2.23
CA GLY A 223 -7.22 12.15 -3.25
C GLY A 223 -6.37 13.37 -3.63
N PHE A 224 -6.98 14.52 -3.81
CA PHE A 224 -6.29 15.79 -4.07
C PHE A 224 -5.68 16.44 -2.81
N ALA A 225 -6.04 15.95 -1.62
CA ALA A 225 -5.77 16.65 -0.36
C ALA A 225 -4.27 16.72 -0.03
N TRP A 226 -3.48 15.73 -0.43
CA TRP A 226 -2.05 15.71 -0.16
C TRP A 226 -1.22 16.77 -0.90
N LEU A 227 -1.83 17.44 -1.88
CA LEU A 227 -1.22 18.53 -2.66
C LEU A 227 -1.41 19.91 -2.02
N LEU A 228 -2.21 20.01 -0.96
CA LEU A 228 -2.50 21.27 -0.30
C LEU A 228 -1.28 21.78 0.49
N GLY A 229 -0.88 23.01 0.23
CA GLY A 229 0.27 23.62 0.90
C GLY A 229 0.05 23.88 2.39
N ASP A 230 -1.20 23.95 2.85
CA ASP A 230 -1.62 24.12 4.26
C ASP A 230 -2.17 22.85 4.90
N LEU A 231 -1.81 21.67 4.36
CA LEU A 231 -2.36 20.38 4.78
C LEU A 231 -2.21 20.14 6.30
N GLU A 232 -1.04 20.44 6.87
CA GLU A 232 -0.78 20.24 8.30
C GLU A 232 -1.74 21.07 9.18
N ALA A 233 -2.02 22.30 8.79
CA ALA A 233 -3.00 23.14 9.48
C ALA A 233 -4.43 22.59 9.37
N ARG A 234 -4.81 22.05 8.22
CA ARG A 234 -6.13 21.42 8.02
C ARG A 234 -6.28 20.14 8.81
N MET A 235 -5.20 19.38 9.01
CA MET A 235 -5.21 18.16 9.81
C MET A 235 -5.39 18.41 11.31
N ALA A 236 -5.35 19.66 11.79
CA ALA A 236 -5.78 20.00 13.16
C ALA A 236 -7.29 19.74 13.38
N ASN A 237 -8.10 19.80 12.31
CA ASN A 237 -9.49 19.36 12.29
C ASN A 237 -9.74 18.59 10.96
N PRO A 238 -9.42 17.29 10.90
CA PRO A 238 -9.35 16.55 9.64
C PRO A 238 -10.72 16.26 9.02
N GLU A 239 -11.80 16.21 9.80
CA GLU A 239 -13.11 15.72 9.33
C GLU A 239 -13.64 16.42 8.07
N PRO A 240 -13.61 17.76 7.91
CA PRO A 240 -14.08 18.40 6.68
C PRO A 240 -13.27 17.98 5.45
N LEU A 241 -11.94 17.82 5.61
CA LEU A 241 -11.05 17.41 4.52
C LEU A 241 -11.26 15.94 4.15
N LEU A 242 -11.35 15.05 5.14
CA LEU A 242 -11.62 13.62 4.92
C LEU A 242 -12.96 13.41 4.21
N ARG A 243 -13.98 14.18 4.59
CA ARG A 243 -15.28 14.17 3.93
C ARG A 243 -15.19 14.63 2.47
N ALA A 244 -14.44 15.69 2.18
CA ALA A 244 -14.23 16.16 0.81
C ALA A 244 -13.51 15.13 -0.06
N VAL A 245 -12.45 14.47 0.46
CA VAL A 245 -11.76 13.39 -0.23
C VAL A 245 -12.72 12.23 -0.51
N ARG A 246 -13.53 11.83 0.48
CA ARG A 246 -14.49 10.74 0.34
C ARG A 246 -15.54 10.99 -0.77
N LEU A 247 -15.91 12.24 -1.02
CA LEU A 247 -16.85 12.58 -2.10
C LEU A 247 -16.28 12.37 -3.52
N THR A 248 -14.94 12.34 -3.65
CA THR A 248 -14.25 12.23 -4.95
C THR A 248 -13.39 10.98 -5.08
N GLU A 249 -13.33 10.16 -4.05
CA GLU A 249 -12.38 9.04 -3.94
C GLU A 249 -12.55 7.94 -4.99
N THR A 250 -13.75 7.80 -5.57
CA THR A 250 -14.06 6.78 -6.61
C THR A 250 -14.26 7.39 -7.99
N GLU A 251 -14.18 8.72 -8.11
CA GLU A 251 -14.35 9.41 -9.38
C GLU A 251 -13.17 9.08 -10.32
N PRO A 252 -13.41 8.43 -11.49
CA PRO A 252 -12.32 7.97 -12.35
C PRO A 252 -11.38 9.08 -12.81
N SER A 253 -11.90 10.28 -13.06
CA SER A 253 -11.10 11.45 -13.46
C SER A 253 -10.22 12.00 -12.34
N MET A 254 -10.46 11.62 -11.08
CA MET A 254 -9.76 12.09 -9.90
C MET A 254 -8.78 11.05 -9.30
N LEU A 255 -8.95 9.77 -9.61
CA LEU A 255 -8.11 8.70 -9.04
C LEU A 255 -6.61 8.98 -9.23
N GLY A 256 -6.21 9.39 -10.43
CA GLY A 256 -4.81 9.68 -10.75
C GLY A 256 -4.21 10.92 -10.06
N CYS A 257 -5.03 11.74 -9.38
CA CYS A 257 -4.56 12.87 -8.57
C CYS A 257 -4.10 12.43 -7.17
N SER A 258 -4.48 11.24 -6.72
CA SER A 258 -4.00 10.70 -5.43
C SER A 258 -2.55 10.20 -5.55
N ALA A 259 -1.81 10.23 -4.45
CA ALA A 259 -0.52 9.56 -4.41
C ALA A 259 -0.69 8.05 -4.41
N HIS A 260 -1.68 7.54 -3.68
CA HIS A 260 -2.00 6.12 -3.62
C HIS A 260 -3.46 5.84 -4.01
N VAL A 261 -3.68 4.69 -4.62
CA VAL A 261 -5.01 4.14 -4.91
C VAL A 261 -5.08 2.72 -4.36
N ILE A 262 -6.19 2.37 -3.72
CA ILE A 262 -6.46 1.01 -3.26
C ILE A 262 -7.49 0.38 -4.20
N GLY A 263 -7.10 -0.75 -4.80
CA GLY A 263 -8.00 -1.66 -5.48
C GLY A 263 -8.66 -2.59 -4.46
N ILE A 264 -9.97 -2.63 -4.51
CA ILE A 264 -10.81 -3.49 -3.65
C ILE A 264 -11.48 -4.51 -4.55
N ALA A 265 -11.30 -5.79 -4.26
CA ALA A 265 -11.88 -6.85 -5.07
C ALA A 265 -12.31 -8.04 -4.19
N THR A 266 -13.06 -8.95 -4.77
CA THR A 266 -13.63 -10.12 -4.07
C THR A 266 -13.22 -11.40 -4.79
N ARG A 267 -12.86 -12.45 -4.06
CA ARG A 267 -12.77 -13.80 -4.60
C ARG A 267 -14.20 -14.39 -4.68
N ARG A 268 -14.66 -14.78 -5.86
CA ARG A 268 -15.88 -15.55 -6.02
C ARG A 268 -15.74 -17.03 -5.69
#